data_1d60cd73890641b8941abaf2280f416a
#
_entry.id   1d60cd73890641b8941abaf2280f416a
#
_cell.length_a   1.000
_cell.length_b   1.000
_cell.length_c   1.000
_cell.angle_alpha   90.00
_cell.angle_beta   90.00
_cell.angle_gamma   90.00
#
_symmetry.space_group_name_H-M   'P 1'
#
loop_
_entity.id
_entity.type
_entity.pdbx_description
1 polymer ?
#
loop_
_entity_poly.entity_id
_entity_poly.type
_entity_poly.pdbx_seq_one_letter_code
_entity_poly.pdbx_strand_id
1 'polypeptide(L)'
;MATVETVQASSDDLFLPVPIGTTVVDTETDEVLGDLIELGQTLLIAKGGDGGLGNTHFKSSTNQAPRKSTSGFEGELKVLKFELKVVADVGLIGLPNAGKSTFIRQVSAARPKVADYPFTTLVPNLGVVDIGRHRSFVMADIPGLIEGASEGAGLGIRFLKHVARTRRLLHVVDVKPIDGSDPVANARVILNELERFSPELSNLPQILILNKIDQVPDEELDELCTHIVAELDWTGDVFRTSTLMGEGTDAVKYHLMNEIELERERELEDPIFAEAQRTRFERLEVEVRLNTEAQREAYRAARKAAREGVDLSDDDADFDDDDEDGVEVIYVP
;
A
#
# COMPACT_ATOMS: atom_id res chain seq x y z
N MET A 1 13.84 21.10 15.96
CA MET A 1 13.28 20.89 17.32
C MET A 1 12.83 22.25 17.83
N ALA A 2 11.55 22.46 17.92
CA ALA A 2 10.99 23.66 18.57
C ALA A 2 10.46 23.21 19.93
N THR A 3 11.05 23.77 21.00
CA THR A 3 10.66 23.50 22.36
C THR A 3 9.58 24.53 22.73
N VAL A 4 8.40 24.08 23.09
CA VAL A 4 7.36 24.91 23.68
C VAL A 4 7.39 24.63 25.17
N GLU A 5 7.84 25.62 25.97
CA GLU A 5 7.70 25.59 27.42
C GLU A 5 6.25 25.86 27.80
N THR A 6 5.59 24.88 28.40
CA THR A 6 4.29 25.03 29.02
C THR A 6 4.42 24.93 30.53
N VAL A 7 4.15 26.05 31.23
CA VAL A 7 4.07 26.13 32.68
C VAL A 7 2.64 25.81 33.11
N GLN A 8 2.25 24.54 33.10
CA GLN A 8 1.12 23.98 33.87
C GLN A 8 1.26 22.47 33.83
N ALA A 9 0.86 21.76 34.89
CA ALA A 9 0.93 20.30 34.96
C ALA A 9 -0.11 19.69 34.00
N SER A 10 0.21 19.77 32.72
CA SER A 10 -0.40 18.95 31.68
C SER A 10 0.47 17.72 31.47
N SER A 11 -0.12 16.60 31.15
CA SER A 11 0.64 15.45 30.64
C SER A 11 1.39 15.86 29.37
N ASP A 12 2.56 15.27 29.15
CA ASP A 12 3.32 15.49 27.92
C ASP A 12 2.47 15.06 26.71
N ASP A 13 2.72 15.71 25.56
CA ASP A 13 2.08 15.33 24.30
C ASP A 13 2.46 13.89 23.93
N LEU A 14 1.46 13.10 23.56
CA LEU A 14 1.67 11.74 23.06
C LEU A 14 1.90 11.77 21.56
N PHE A 15 3.08 11.32 21.13
CA PHE A 15 3.41 11.14 19.72
C PHE A 15 3.27 9.67 19.32
N LEU A 16 2.36 9.40 18.37
CA LEU A 16 2.23 8.09 17.75
C LEU A 16 2.99 8.09 16.42
N PRO A 17 4.13 7.37 16.30
CA PRO A 17 4.87 7.29 15.06
C PRO A 17 4.13 6.40 14.07
N VAL A 18 3.86 6.94 12.89
CA VAL A 18 3.24 6.22 11.77
C VAL A 18 4.12 6.30 10.52
N PRO A 19 4.04 5.32 9.60
CA PRO A 19 4.77 5.37 8.34
C PRO A 19 4.25 6.47 7.42
N ILE A 20 5.10 6.92 6.49
CA ILE A 20 4.72 7.86 5.44
C ILE A 20 3.63 7.22 4.57
N GLY A 21 2.61 8.00 4.19
CA GLY A 21 1.45 7.53 3.44
C GLY A 21 0.29 7.08 4.32
N THR A 22 0.34 7.38 5.63
CA THR A 22 -0.78 7.08 6.54
C THR A 22 -1.84 8.17 6.44
N THR A 23 -3.08 7.77 6.14
CA THR A 23 -4.29 8.59 6.24
C THR A 23 -4.92 8.33 7.59
N VAL A 24 -5.33 9.39 8.27
CA VAL A 24 -6.03 9.31 9.56
C VAL A 24 -7.50 9.67 9.35
N VAL A 25 -8.39 8.74 9.69
CA VAL A 25 -9.84 8.88 9.55
C VAL A 25 -10.48 8.80 10.94
N ASP A 26 -11.40 9.70 11.21
CA ASP A 26 -12.25 9.65 12.39
C ASP A 26 -13.41 8.66 12.12
N THR A 27 -13.51 7.59 12.92
CA THR A 27 -14.49 6.52 12.67
C THR A 27 -15.92 6.89 13.03
N GLU A 28 -16.12 7.93 13.84
CA GLU A 28 -17.47 8.38 14.20
C GLU A 28 -18.08 9.27 13.13
N THR A 29 -17.24 10.05 12.44
CA THR A 29 -17.69 11.01 11.42
C THR A 29 -17.38 10.58 10.00
N ASP A 30 -16.55 9.52 9.80
CA ASP A 30 -15.94 9.12 8.52
C ASP A 30 -15.14 10.26 7.85
N GLU A 31 -14.73 11.25 8.64
CA GLU A 31 -13.97 12.40 8.16
C GLU A 31 -12.46 12.08 8.09
N VAL A 32 -11.84 12.40 6.95
CA VAL A 32 -10.39 12.33 6.81
C VAL A 32 -9.77 13.53 7.52
N LEU A 33 -9.09 13.27 8.64
CA LEU A 33 -8.43 14.31 9.43
C LEU A 33 -7.14 14.81 8.79
N GLY A 34 -6.47 13.96 8.03
CA GLY A 34 -5.30 14.34 7.24
C GLY A 34 -4.50 13.15 6.72
N ASP A 35 -3.60 13.46 5.76
CA ASP A 35 -2.64 12.54 5.17
C ASP A 35 -1.22 12.89 5.60
N LEU A 36 -0.46 11.92 6.07
CA LEU A 36 0.94 12.07 6.47
C LEU A 36 1.84 11.56 5.34
N ILE A 37 2.19 12.45 4.42
CA ILE A 37 2.92 12.13 3.18
C ILE A 37 4.39 12.55 3.19
N GLU A 38 4.82 13.36 4.16
CA GLU A 38 6.18 13.86 4.26
C GLU A 38 6.90 13.36 5.52
N LEU A 39 8.21 13.15 5.41
CA LEU A 39 9.04 12.74 6.54
C LEU A 39 9.09 13.83 7.63
N GLY A 40 8.68 13.46 8.84
CA GLY A 40 8.64 14.38 9.99
C GLY A 40 7.39 15.27 10.04
N GLN A 41 6.44 15.09 9.15
CA GLN A 41 5.13 15.73 9.23
C GLN A 41 4.41 15.29 10.51
N THR A 42 3.71 16.21 11.15
CA THR A 42 2.92 15.95 12.36
C THR A 42 1.48 16.44 12.16
N LEU A 43 0.53 15.70 12.69
CA LEU A 43 -0.89 16.02 12.64
C LEU A 43 -1.43 16.02 14.08
N LEU A 44 -2.04 17.13 14.49
CA LEU A 44 -2.74 17.19 15.78
C LEU A 44 -4.14 16.61 15.61
N ILE A 45 -4.40 15.52 16.32
CA ILE A 45 -5.63 14.73 16.15
C ILE A 45 -6.66 15.06 17.23
N ALA A 46 -6.21 15.16 18.48
CA ALA A 46 -7.06 15.45 19.64
C ALA A 46 -6.32 16.34 20.62
N LYS A 47 -7.06 17.22 21.27
CA LYS A 47 -6.50 18.11 22.29
C LYS A 47 -6.67 17.48 23.66
N GLY A 48 -5.59 17.51 24.44
CA GLY A 48 -5.64 17.15 25.86
C GLY A 48 -6.55 18.07 26.66
N GLY A 49 -7.02 17.61 27.79
CA GLY A 49 -7.83 18.42 28.71
C GLY A 49 -7.00 19.48 29.40
N ASP A 50 -7.66 20.59 29.78
CA ASP A 50 -7.02 21.65 30.54
C ASP A 50 -7.02 21.32 32.03
N GLY A 51 -5.85 21.41 32.65
CA GLY A 51 -5.70 21.22 34.10
C GLY A 51 -6.46 22.24 34.91
N GLY A 52 -7.02 21.83 36.04
CA GLY A 52 -7.66 22.74 36.98
C GLY A 52 -6.64 23.62 37.72
N LEU A 53 -7.09 24.79 38.13
CA LEU A 53 -6.28 25.71 38.94
C LEU A 53 -6.23 25.27 40.41
N GLY A 54 -5.02 25.02 40.91
CA GLY A 54 -4.80 24.66 42.29
C GLY A 54 -5.02 25.87 43.22
N ASN A 55 -5.11 25.59 44.52
CA ASN A 55 -5.39 26.59 45.55
C ASN A 55 -4.37 27.74 45.59
N THR A 56 -3.14 27.53 45.17
CA THR A 56 -2.09 28.55 45.11
C THR A 56 -2.42 29.69 44.16
N HIS A 57 -3.17 29.43 43.10
CA HIS A 57 -3.63 30.46 42.16
C HIS A 57 -4.63 31.45 42.75
N PHE A 58 -5.31 31.05 43.82
CA PHE A 58 -6.33 31.85 44.49
C PHE A 58 -5.78 32.61 45.71
N LYS A 59 -4.46 32.64 45.91
CA LYS A 59 -3.82 33.44 46.97
C LYS A 59 -4.03 34.92 46.72
N SER A 60 -4.42 35.63 47.77
CA SER A 60 -4.55 37.08 47.77
C SER A 60 -3.94 37.65 49.06
N SER A 61 -3.77 39.00 49.12
CA SER A 61 -3.24 39.66 50.30
C SER A 61 -4.10 39.44 51.56
N THR A 62 -5.38 39.19 51.38
CA THR A 62 -6.36 38.94 52.45
C THR A 62 -6.60 37.46 52.75
N ASN A 63 -6.24 36.55 51.81
CA ASN A 63 -6.38 35.12 51.99
C ASN A 63 -5.12 34.39 51.48
N GLN A 64 -4.19 34.15 52.39
CA GLN A 64 -2.90 33.51 52.07
C GLN A 64 -2.97 32.00 51.96
N ALA A 65 -4.05 31.37 52.43
CA ALA A 65 -4.25 29.91 52.38
C ALA A 65 -5.67 29.55 51.85
N PRO A 66 -5.97 29.88 50.58
CA PRO A 66 -7.27 29.55 50.00
C PRO A 66 -7.47 28.02 49.88
N ARG A 67 -8.70 27.58 50.14
CA ARG A 67 -9.11 26.20 49.98
C ARG A 67 -9.84 25.95 48.61
N LYS A 68 -9.93 26.99 47.80
CA LYS A 68 -10.60 26.97 46.52
C LYS A 68 -9.66 26.38 45.46
N SER A 69 -10.14 25.39 44.69
CA SER A 69 -9.54 24.89 43.48
C SER A 69 -10.62 24.77 42.39
N THR A 70 -10.25 24.76 41.16
CA THR A 70 -11.16 24.46 40.04
C THR A 70 -10.85 23.09 39.47
N SER A 71 -11.87 22.39 39.02
CA SER A 71 -11.70 21.18 38.23
C SER A 71 -11.10 21.51 36.87
N GLY A 72 -10.34 20.61 36.30
CA GLY A 72 -9.94 20.70 34.89
C GLY A 72 -11.10 20.44 33.93
N PHE A 73 -10.81 20.55 32.66
CA PHE A 73 -11.71 20.19 31.60
C PHE A 73 -11.22 18.88 30.95
N GLU A 74 -12.14 18.03 30.61
CA GLU A 74 -11.81 16.78 29.91
C GLU A 74 -11.25 17.08 28.51
N GLY A 75 -10.32 16.25 28.04
CA GLY A 75 -9.79 16.31 26.69
C GLY A 75 -10.77 15.73 25.66
N GLU A 76 -10.39 15.84 24.39
CA GLU A 76 -11.13 15.26 23.29
C GLU A 76 -10.87 13.74 23.25
N LEU A 77 -11.95 12.96 23.12
CA LEU A 77 -11.90 11.53 22.86
C LEU A 77 -12.26 11.29 21.39
N LYS A 78 -11.42 10.56 20.68
CA LYS A 78 -11.67 10.20 19.29
C LYS A 78 -11.30 8.76 19.05
N VAL A 79 -12.11 8.07 18.25
CA VAL A 79 -11.82 6.73 17.74
C VAL A 79 -11.30 6.87 16.31
N LEU A 80 -10.06 6.46 16.08
CA LEU A 80 -9.35 6.74 14.85
C LEU A 80 -9.04 5.46 14.10
N LYS A 81 -9.20 5.51 12.79
CA LYS A 81 -8.75 4.49 11.87
C LYS A 81 -7.52 5.01 11.13
N PHE A 82 -6.44 4.25 11.19
CA PHE A 82 -5.23 4.53 10.43
C PHE A 82 -5.22 3.68 9.16
N GLU A 83 -5.28 4.32 8.01
CA GLU A 83 -5.17 3.65 6.72
C GLU A 83 -3.78 3.93 6.13
N LEU A 84 -2.97 2.89 5.99
CA LEU A 84 -1.69 3.03 5.31
C LEU A 84 -1.92 2.96 3.80
N LYS A 85 -1.78 4.08 3.12
CA LYS A 85 -1.72 4.13 1.67
C LYS A 85 -0.27 3.92 1.26
N VAL A 86 0.07 2.71 0.86
CA VAL A 86 1.42 2.40 0.39
C VAL A 86 1.70 3.19 -0.88
N VAL A 87 2.61 4.13 -0.78
CA VAL A 87 3.09 4.87 -1.94
C VAL A 87 4.22 4.06 -2.55
N ALA A 88 3.91 3.23 -3.54
CA ALA A 88 4.92 2.60 -4.37
C ALA A 88 5.00 3.37 -5.69
N ASP A 89 6.21 3.73 -6.11
CA ASP A 89 6.42 4.33 -7.42
C ASP A 89 6.20 3.28 -8.52
N VAL A 90 6.53 2.01 -8.23
CA VAL A 90 6.49 0.90 -9.19
C VAL A 90 5.79 -0.31 -8.59
N GLY A 91 4.78 -0.82 -9.26
CA GLY A 91 4.09 -2.07 -8.93
C GLY A 91 4.59 -3.25 -9.76
N LEU A 92 4.80 -4.41 -9.15
CA LEU A 92 5.14 -5.63 -9.87
C LEU A 92 3.89 -6.49 -10.05
N ILE A 93 3.63 -6.88 -11.29
CA ILE A 93 2.57 -7.80 -11.67
C ILE A 93 3.16 -9.04 -12.37
N GLY A 94 2.47 -10.13 -12.36
CA GLY A 94 2.91 -11.38 -12.98
C GLY A 94 2.41 -12.60 -12.22
N LEU A 95 2.49 -13.78 -12.83
CA LEU A 95 2.08 -15.04 -12.22
C LEU A 95 2.85 -15.37 -10.93
N PRO A 96 2.30 -16.20 -10.04
CA PRO A 96 3.06 -16.81 -8.96
C PRO A 96 4.33 -17.47 -9.52
N ASN A 97 5.42 -17.34 -8.78
CA ASN A 97 6.75 -17.87 -9.15
C ASN A 97 7.41 -17.26 -10.42
N ALA A 98 6.84 -16.22 -11.05
CA ALA A 98 7.50 -15.49 -12.13
C ALA A 98 8.80 -14.78 -11.67
N GLY A 99 9.01 -14.63 -10.36
CA GLY A 99 10.22 -14.07 -9.78
C GLY A 99 10.05 -12.66 -9.21
N LYS A 100 8.83 -12.15 -9.06
CA LYS A 100 8.54 -10.80 -8.52
C LYS A 100 9.23 -10.52 -7.19
N SER A 101 8.98 -11.34 -6.19
CA SER A 101 9.58 -11.16 -4.85
C SER A 101 11.10 -11.34 -4.85
N THR A 102 11.63 -12.16 -5.76
CA THR A 102 13.08 -12.31 -5.97
C THR A 102 13.65 -11.05 -6.60
N PHE A 103 12.93 -10.46 -7.56
CA PHE A 103 13.33 -9.21 -8.20
C PHE A 103 13.44 -8.08 -7.17
N ILE A 104 12.41 -7.88 -6.33
CA ILE A 104 12.45 -6.88 -5.26
C ILE A 104 13.64 -7.10 -4.34
N ARG A 105 13.90 -8.33 -3.92
CA ARG A 105 15.05 -8.65 -3.05
C ARG A 105 16.39 -8.33 -3.70
N GLN A 106 16.52 -8.59 -5.00
CA GLN A 106 17.74 -8.36 -5.76
C GLN A 106 18.05 -6.87 -5.94
N VAL A 107 17.02 -6.05 -6.17
CA VAL A 107 17.20 -4.62 -6.46
C VAL A 107 17.14 -3.72 -5.23
N SER A 108 16.63 -4.22 -4.10
CA SER A 108 16.49 -3.43 -2.87
C SER A 108 17.81 -3.22 -2.17
N ALA A 109 18.07 -1.99 -1.71
CA ALA A 109 19.26 -1.59 -0.96
C ALA A 109 19.35 -2.23 0.43
N ALA A 110 18.21 -2.59 1.02
CA ALA A 110 18.11 -3.34 2.26
C ALA A 110 17.27 -4.58 2.01
N ARG A 111 17.41 -5.62 2.84
CA ARG A 111 16.46 -6.75 2.78
C ARG A 111 15.06 -6.17 2.85
N PRO A 112 14.16 -6.52 1.88
CA PRO A 112 12.79 -6.06 1.91
C PRO A 112 12.27 -6.26 3.32
N LYS A 113 11.90 -5.18 3.97
CA LYS A 113 11.22 -5.30 5.25
C LYS A 113 9.83 -5.80 4.88
N VAL A 114 9.57 -7.04 5.25
CA VAL A 114 8.22 -7.48 5.52
C VAL A 114 7.75 -6.52 6.61
N ALA A 115 7.01 -5.51 6.24
CA ALA A 115 6.55 -4.54 7.21
C ALA A 115 5.37 -5.20 7.92
N ASP A 116 5.64 -5.83 9.06
CA ASP A 116 4.60 -6.24 10.00
C ASP A 116 3.90 -4.98 10.54
N TYR A 117 3.06 -4.41 9.71
CA TYR A 117 2.15 -3.38 10.17
C TYR A 117 0.99 -4.09 10.88
N PRO A 118 0.73 -3.78 12.16
CA PRO A 118 -0.25 -4.51 12.99
C PRO A 118 -1.69 -4.44 12.43
N PHE A 119 -1.91 -3.66 11.37
CA PHE A 119 -3.21 -3.46 10.73
C PHE A 119 -3.30 -4.02 9.29
N THR A 120 -2.29 -4.78 8.81
CA THR A 120 -2.34 -5.42 7.48
C THR A 120 -2.37 -6.93 7.61
N THR A 121 -3.43 -7.56 7.14
CA THR A 121 -3.58 -9.04 7.09
C THR A 121 -2.76 -9.68 5.98
N LEU A 122 -2.37 -8.88 4.96
CA LEU A 122 -1.43 -9.26 3.90
C LEU A 122 -0.29 -8.25 3.90
N VAL A 123 0.89 -8.75 4.15
CA VAL A 123 2.09 -7.93 4.19
C VAL A 123 2.63 -7.77 2.78
N PRO A 124 2.53 -6.56 2.17
CA PRO A 124 3.13 -6.34 0.86
C PRO A 124 4.66 -6.46 0.97
N ASN A 125 5.27 -7.13 0.00
CA ASN A 125 6.72 -7.08 -0.15
C ASN A 125 7.09 -5.73 -0.74
N LEU A 126 7.54 -4.83 0.12
CA LEU A 126 8.04 -3.52 -0.28
C LEU A 126 9.56 -3.53 -0.35
N GLY A 127 10.10 -2.97 -1.39
CA GLY A 127 11.53 -2.77 -1.56
C GLY A 127 11.86 -1.32 -1.86
N VAL A 128 12.79 -0.74 -1.11
CA VAL A 128 13.37 0.56 -1.44
C VAL A 128 14.58 0.30 -2.33
N VAL A 129 14.51 0.79 -3.56
CA VAL A 129 15.61 0.72 -4.52
C VAL A 129 16.41 2.00 -4.40
N ASP A 130 17.66 1.89 -3.96
CA ASP A 130 18.59 3.01 -3.85
C ASP A 130 19.63 2.93 -4.97
N ILE A 131 19.77 4.00 -5.73
CA ILE A 131 20.74 4.14 -6.81
C ILE A 131 21.91 5.03 -6.36
N GLY A 132 21.88 5.50 -5.13
CA GLY A 132 22.88 6.40 -4.55
C GLY A 132 22.57 7.89 -4.79
N ARG A 133 23.32 8.77 -4.09
CA ARG A 133 23.17 10.22 -4.17
C ARG A 133 21.75 10.73 -3.92
N HIS A 134 21.03 10.13 -2.96
CA HIS A 134 19.63 10.46 -2.60
C HIS A 134 18.61 10.17 -3.71
N ARG A 135 18.94 9.28 -4.64
CA ARG A 135 18.06 8.81 -5.70
C ARG A 135 17.49 7.45 -5.32
N SER A 136 16.24 7.42 -4.93
CA SER A 136 15.55 6.19 -4.53
C SER A 136 14.08 6.21 -4.92
N PHE A 137 13.53 5.01 -5.10
CA PHE A 137 12.11 4.81 -5.34
C PHE A 137 11.63 3.54 -4.64
N VAL A 138 10.32 3.42 -4.46
CA VAL A 138 9.69 2.30 -3.78
C VAL A 138 9.04 1.37 -4.80
N MET A 139 9.32 0.07 -4.67
CA MET A 139 8.67 -0.99 -5.42
C MET A 139 7.76 -1.82 -4.50
N ALA A 140 6.60 -2.20 -5.01
CA ALA A 140 5.68 -3.09 -4.31
C ALA A 140 5.39 -4.33 -5.15
N ASP A 141 5.47 -5.52 -4.53
CA ASP A 141 4.88 -6.73 -5.11
C ASP A 141 3.36 -6.63 -4.99
N ILE A 142 2.63 -6.85 -6.08
CA ILE A 142 1.16 -6.89 -6.10
C ILE A 142 0.76 -8.37 -6.05
N PRO A 143 0.69 -9.00 -4.86
CA PRO A 143 0.23 -10.36 -4.75
C PRO A 143 -1.28 -10.41 -4.96
N GLY A 144 -1.77 -11.48 -5.53
CA GLY A 144 -3.19 -11.82 -5.46
C GLY A 144 -4.09 -11.28 -6.55
N LEU A 145 -3.56 -10.76 -7.68
CA LEU A 145 -4.40 -10.65 -8.88
C LEU A 145 -4.96 -12.04 -9.25
N ILE A 146 -4.21 -13.13 -9.01
CA ILE A 146 -4.58 -14.49 -9.42
C ILE A 146 -4.96 -15.41 -8.27
N GLU A 147 -4.33 -15.28 -7.09
CA GLU A 147 -4.53 -16.23 -5.97
C GLU A 147 -5.93 -16.12 -5.32
N GLY A 148 -6.69 -15.07 -5.57
CA GLY A 148 -8.02 -14.84 -4.99
C GLY A 148 -9.19 -15.11 -5.93
N ALA A 149 -8.98 -15.14 -7.25
CA ALA A 149 -10.07 -15.30 -8.21
C ALA A 149 -10.65 -16.72 -8.25
N SER A 150 -9.83 -17.74 -7.99
CA SER A 150 -10.26 -19.14 -8.00
C SER A 150 -10.76 -19.66 -6.65
N GLU A 151 -10.40 -19.01 -5.53
CA GLU A 151 -10.74 -19.49 -4.17
C GLU A 151 -11.78 -18.62 -3.43
N GLY A 152 -12.31 -17.55 -4.06
CA GLY A 152 -13.37 -16.73 -3.47
C GLY A 152 -12.93 -15.93 -2.22
N ALA A 153 -11.68 -16.02 -1.83
CA ALA A 153 -11.17 -15.29 -0.67
C ALA A 153 -10.74 -13.88 -1.08
N GLY A 154 -11.47 -12.86 -0.65
CA GLY A 154 -11.25 -11.44 -0.91
C GLY A 154 -9.90 -10.84 -0.47
N LEU A 155 -8.84 -11.64 -0.44
CA LEU A 155 -7.50 -11.31 0.03
C LEU A 155 -6.73 -10.38 -0.93
N GLY A 156 -6.84 -10.57 -2.26
CA GLY A 156 -6.18 -9.71 -3.25
C GLY A 156 -6.75 -8.29 -3.31
N ILE A 157 -8.01 -8.15 -2.95
CA ILE A 157 -8.78 -6.90 -3.01
C ILE A 157 -8.33 -5.87 -1.98
N ARG A 158 -7.94 -6.30 -0.79
CA ARG A 158 -7.47 -5.39 0.27
C ARG A 158 -6.14 -4.75 -0.10
N PHE A 159 -5.29 -5.50 -0.82
CA PHE A 159 -3.97 -5.02 -1.22
C PHE A 159 -4.02 -3.99 -2.36
N LEU A 160 -4.99 -4.13 -3.27
CA LEU A 160 -5.12 -3.23 -4.43
C LEU A 160 -5.45 -1.78 -4.05
N LYS A 161 -6.06 -1.55 -2.89
CA LYS A 161 -6.20 -0.19 -2.32
C LYS A 161 -4.84 0.48 -2.06
N HIS A 162 -3.82 -0.32 -1.77
CA HIS A 162 -2.49 0.18 -1.46
C HIS A 162 -1.65 0.47 -2.73
N VAL A 163 -2.05 -0.11 -3.87
CA VAL A 163 -1.35 0.06 -5.16
C VAL A 163 -1.91 1.22 -5.99
N ALA A 164 -3.02 1.80 -5.58
CA ALA A 164 -3.68 2.90 -6.28
C ALA A 164 -2.81 4.15 -6.52
N ARG A 165 -1.64 4.24 -5.89
CA ARG A 165 -0.67 5.33 -6.08
C ARG A 165 0.56 4.95 -6.88
N THR A 166 0.54 3.80 -7.54
CA THR A 166 1.63 3.36 -8.41
C THR A 166 1.69 4.22 -9.67
N ARG A 167 2.90 4.60 -10.05
CA ARG A 167 3.13 5.38 -11.27
C ARG A 167 3.28 4.50 -12.49
N ARG A 168 3.88 3.31 -12.31
CA ARG A 168 4.25 2.37 -13.38
C ARG A 168 4.07 0.93 -12.92
N LEU A 169 3.90 0.03 -13.89
CA LEU A 169 3.85 -1.39 -13.64
C LEU A 169 5.04 -2.11 -14.30
N LEU A 170 5.63 -3.06 -13.58
CA LEU A 170 6.57 -4.04 -14.12
C LEU A 170 5.84 -5.36 -14.30
N HIS A 171 5.62 -5.76 -15.53
CA HIS A 171 5.06 -7.07 -15.86
C HIS A 171 6.18 -8.10 -15.95
N VAL A 172 6.30 -8.95 -14.92
CA VAL A 172 7.33 -9.98 -14.83
C VAL A 172 6.79 -11.28 -15.40
N VAL A 173 7.42 -11.75 -16.48
CA VAL A 173 7.06 -12.97 -17.20
C VAL A 173 8.20 -13.97 -17.09
N ASP A 174 7.90 -15.20 -16.66
CA ASP A 174 8.81 -16.33 -16.70
C ASP A 174 8.91 -16.84 -18.14
N VAL A 175 10.11 -16.76 -18.74
CA VAL A 175 10.30 -17.18 -20.15
C VAL A 175 10.31 -18.68 -20.33
N LYS A 176 10.51 -19.46 -19.23
CA LYS A 176 10.55 -20.91 -19.25
C LYS A 176 9.90 -21.52 -18.00
N PRO A 177 8.56 -21.45 -17.89
CA PRO A 177 7.84 -21.99 -16.74
C PRO A 177 8.13 -23.47 -16.51
N ILE A 178 8.33 -23.87 -15.26
CA ILE A 178 8.68 -25.25 -14.86
C ILE A 178 7.56 -26.24 -15.20
N ASP A 179 6.31 -25.77 -15.18
CA ASP A 179 5.12 -26.56 -15.52
C ASP A 179 4.90 -26.75 -17.03
N GLY A 180 5.76 -26.14 -17.85
CA GLY A 180 5.68 -26.19 -19.31
C GLY A 180 4.53 -25.37 -19.91
N SER A 181 3.92 -24.48 -19.13
CA SER A 181 2.90 -23.55 -19.63
C SER A 181 3.51 -22.54 -20.61
N ASP A 182 2.68 -21.99 -21.51
CA ASP A 182 3.12 -21.00 -22.49
C ASP A 182 3.31 -19.63 -21.84
N PRO A 183 4.52 -19.02 -21.91
CA PRO A 183 4.79 -17.69 -21.37
C PRO A 183 3.86 -16.59 -21.89
N VAL A 184 3.47 -16.67 -23.16
CA VAL A 184 2.57 -15.70 -23.80
C VAL A 184 1.16 -15.81 -23.22
N ALA A 185 0.63 -17.03 -23.10
CA ALA A 185 -0.67 -17.26 -22.49
C ALA A 185 -0.68 -16.79 -21.03
N ASN A 186 0.37 -17.09 -20.29
CA ASN A 186 0.55 -16.66 -18.91
C ASN A 186 0.56 -15.12 -18.75
N ALA A 187 1.25 -14.42 -19.63
CA ALA A 187 1.28 -12.96 -19.63
C ALA A 187 -0.10 -12.37 -19.95
N ARG A 188 -0.79 -12.93 -20.97
CA ARG A 188 -2.15 -12.49 -21.34
C ARG A 188 -3.16 -12.66 -20.22
N VAL A 189 -3.06 -13.72 -19.42
CA VAL A 189 -3.94 -13.93 -18.25
C VAL A 189 -3.82 -12.75 -17.29
N ILE A 190 -2.60 -12.32 -16.95
CA ILE A 190 -2.36 -11.20 -16.05
C ILE A 190 -2.90 -9.89 -16.62
N LEU A 191 -2.63 -9.60 -17.90
CA LEU A 191 -3.09 -8.37 -18.55
C LEU A 191 -4.62 -8.29 -18.57
N ASN A 192 -5.29 -9.39 -18.90
CA ASN A 192 -6.75 -9.48 -18.92
C ASN A 192 -7.34 -9.33 -17.51
N GLU A 193 -6.69 -9.89 -16.50
CA GLU A 193 -7.14 -9.76 -15.11
C GLU A 193 -6.98 -8.34 -14.61
N LEU A 194 -5.85 -7.70 -14.93
CA LEU A 194 -5.60 -6.31 -14.62
C LEU A 194 -6.66 -5.38 -15.25
N GLU A 195 -6.98 -5.58 -16.52
CA GLU A 195 -7.99 -4.81 -17.25
C GLU A 195 -9.39 -5.00 -16.65
N ARG A 196 -9.74 -6.24 -16.29
CA ARG A 196 -11.02 -6.54 -15.63
C ARG A 196 -11.12 -5.93 -14.24
N PHE A 197 -10.00 -5.87 -13.55
CA PHE A 197 -9.96 -5.34 -12.20
C PHE A 197 -10.05 -3.81 -12.20
N SER A 198 -9.21 -3.13 -12.99
CA SER A 198 -9.16 -1.68 -13.10
C SER A 198 -8.61 -1.27 -14.47
N PRO A 199 -9.46 -0.77 -15.37
CA PRO A 199 -9.03 -0.15 -16.62
C PRO A 199 -8.03 0.98 -16.42
N GLU A 200 -8.19 1.80 -15.38
CA GLU A 200 -7.24 2.87 -15.06
C GLU A 200 -5.85 2.32 -14.68
N LEU A 201 -5.81 1.20 -13.95
CA LEU A 201 -4.55 0.54 -13.60
C LEU A 201 -3.90 -0.11 -14.84
N SER A 202 -4.69 -0.69 -15.72
CA SER A 202 -4.23 -1.27 -16.99
C SER A 202 -3.63 -0.22 -17.93
N ASN A 203 -4.10 1.02 -17.86
CA ASN A 203 -3.61 2.14 -18.66
C ASN A 203 -2.31 2.77 -18.12
N LEU A 204 -1.80 2.33 -16.97
CA LEU A 204 -0.50 2.80 -16.49
C LEU A 204 0.63 2.42 -17.45
N PRO A 205 1.71 3.22 -17.52
CA PRO A 205 2.91 2.83 -18.24
C PRO A 205 3.43 1.48 -17.75
N GLN A 206 3.61 0.54 -18.67
CA GLN A 206 4.03 -0.83 -18.35
C GLN A 206 5.38 -1.13 -18.98
N ILE A 207 6.22 -1.85 -18.25
CA ILE A 207 7.52 -2.36 -18.71
C ILE A 207 7.47 -3.89 -18.62
N LEU A 208 7.84 -4.57 -19.70
CA LEU A 208 7.89 -6.02 -19.76
C LEU A 208 9.26 -6.52 -19.29
N ILE A 209 9.26 -7.41 -18.30
CA ILE A 209 10.45 -8.08 -17.79
C ILE A 209 10.39 -9.55 -18.17
N LEU A 210 11.21 -9.96 -19.10
CA LEU A 210 11.42 -11.35 -19.48
C LEU A 210 12.45 -11.96 -18.51
N ASN A 211 11.94 -12.66 -17.49
CA ASN A 211 12.74 -13.16 -16.38
C ASN A 211 13.11 -14.64 -16.52
N LYS A 212 14.13 -15.05 -15.80
CA LYS A 212 14.71 -16.41 -15.78
C LYS A 212 15.40 -16.80 -17.09
N ILE A 213 16.02 -15.85 -17.75
CA ILE A 213 16.78 -16.08 -18.99
C ILE A 213 17.91 -17.10 -18.79
N ASP A 214 18.40 -17.28 -17.56
CA ASP A 214 19.40 -18.28 -17.18
C ASP A 214 18.95 -19.74 -17.41
N GLN A 215 17.66 -19.98 -17.61
CA GLN A 215 17.10 -21.30 -17.88
C GLN A 215 17.00 -21.63 -19.38
N VAL A 216 17.31 -20.67 -20.25
CA VAL A 216 17.24 -20.81 -21.70
C VAL A 216 18.64 -20.76 -22.29
N PRO A 217 19.03 -21.67 -23.21
CA PRO A 217 20.29 -21.58 -23.91
C PRO A 217 20.41 -20.26 -24.69
N ASP A 218 21.60 -19.66 -24.71
CA ASP A 218 21.85 -18.38 -25.39
C ASP A 218 21.45 -18.37 -26.87
N GLU A 219 21.58 -19.51 -27.53
CA GLU A 219 21.23 -19.69 -28.94
C GLU A 219 19.73 -19.58 -29.21
N GLU A 220 18.88 -19.94 -28.26
CA GLU A 220 17.42 -19.91 -28.36
C GLU A 220 16.81 -18.66 -27.74
N LEU A 221 17.55 -17.95 -26.88
CA LEU A 221 17.04 -16.86 -26.05
C LEU A 221 16.51 -15.69 -26.90
N ASP A 222 17.25 -15.30 -27.92
CA ASP A 222 16.87 -14.16 -28.77
C ASP A 222 15.59 -14.41 -29.54
N GLU A 223 15.44 -15.63 -30.10
CA GLU A 223 14.27 -16.03 -30.84
C GLU A 223 13.04 -16.10 -29.90
N LEU A 224 13.19 -16.73 -28.74
CA LEU A 224 12.12 -16.86 -27.74
C LEU A 224 11.65 -15.49 -27.24
N CYS A 225 12.56 -14.60 -26.86
CA CYS A 225 12.22 -13.27 -26.39
C CYS A 225 11.49 -12.44 -27.47
N THR A 226 11.98 -12.52 -28.71
CA THR A 226 11.36 -11.82 -29.85
C THR A 226 9.96 -12.38 -30.13
N HIS A 227 9.79 -13.68 -30.07
CA HIS A 227 8.48 -14.33 -30.20
C HIS A 227 7.50 -13.86 -29.14
N ILE A 228 7.88 -13.87 -27.85
CA ILE A 228 7.02 -13.42 -26.74
C ILE A 228 6.58 -11.96 -26.94
N VAL A 229 7.51 -11.08 -27.29
CA VAL A 229 7.21 -9.64 -27.51
C VAL A 229 6.24 -9.46 -28.66
N ALA A 230 6.46 -10.16 -29.78
CA ALA A 230 5.62 -10.08 -30.97
C ALA A 230 4.21 -10.61 -30.72
N GLU A 231 4.11 -11.77 -30.06
CA GLU A 231 2.80 -12.40 -29.74
C GLU A 231 1.98 -11.57 -28.73
N LEU A 232 2.65 -10.83 -27.85
CA LEU A 232 1.97 -9.92 -26.93
C LEU A 232 1.58 -8.59 -27.56
N ASP A 233 1.97 -8.31 -28.80
CA ASP A 233 1.85 -6.99 -29.45
C ASP A 233 2.43 -5.86 -28.56
N TRP A 234 3.54 -6.18 -27.84
CA TRP A 234 4.09 -5.28 -26.85
C TRP A 234 4.84 -4.10 -27.50
N THR A 235 4.41 -2.88 -27.15
CA THR A 235 5.00 -1.64 -27.69
C THR A 235 5.84 -0.86 -26.68
N GLY A 236 5.80 -1.26 -25.39
CA GLY A 236 6.58 -0.61 -24.33
C GLY A 236 8.01 -1.15 -24.23
N ASP A 237 8.74 -0.65 -23.25
CA ASP A 237 10.10 -1.11 -22.98
C ASP A 237 10.12 -2.59 -22.54
N VAL A 238 11.18 -3.27 -22.95
CA VAL A 238 11.39 -4.71 -22.66
C VAL A 238 12.79 -4.92 -22.11
N PHE A 239 12.88 -5.61 -20.98
CA PHE A 239 14.14 -6.01 -20.39
C PHE A 239 14.21 -7.52 -20.22
N ARG A 240 15.40 -8.06 -20.41
CA ARG A 240 15.73 -9.45 -20.15
C ARG A 240 16.49 -9.56 -18.84
N THR A 241 16.06 -10.43 -17.96
CA THR A 241 16.67 -10.52 -16.62
C THR A 241 16.81 -11.96 -16.16
N SER A 242 17.88 -12.21 -15.41
CA SER A 242 17.93 -13.32 -14.46
C SER A 242 17.97 -12.72 -13.06
N THR A 243 16.84 -12.71 -12.40
CA THR A 243 16.76 -12.17 -11.03
C THR A 243 17.57 -13.00 -10.04
N LEU A 244 17.78 -14.29 -10.33
CA LEU A 244 18.59 -15.18 -9.49
C LEU A 244 20.09 -14.82 -9.61
N MET A 245 20.56 -14.57 -10.82
CA MET A 245 21.96 -14.24 -11.10
C MET A 245 22.24 -12.73 -10.98
N GLY A 246 21.21 -11.88 -10.90
CA GLY A 246 21.32 -10.43 -10.89
C GLY A 246 21.55 -9.83 -12.28
N GLU A 247 21.50 -10.62 -13.33
CA GLU A 247 21.72 -10.17 -14.71
C GLU A 247 20.57 -9.31 -15.19
N GLY A 248 20.88 -8.18 -15.86
CA GLY A 248 19.90 -7.25 -16.43
C GLY A 248 19.15 -6.39 -15.39
N THR A 249 19.21 -6.71 -14.10
CA THR A 249 18.44 -6.02 -13.06
C THR A 249 18.88 -4.57 -12.86
N ASP A 250 20.19 -4.29 -13.01
CA ASP A 250 20.71 -2.92 -12.90
C ASP A 250 20.19 -2.02 -14.02
N ALA A 251 20.09 -2.53 -15.25
CA ALA A 251 19.55 -1.76 -16.36
C ALA A 251 18.10 -1.33 -16.08
N VAL A 252 17.28 -2.23 -15.52
CA VAL A 252 15.90 -1.93 -15.11
C VAL A 252 15.86 -0.85 -14.04
N LYS A 253 16.70 -0.96 -12.98
CA LYS A 253 16.75 0.04 -11.90
C LYS A 253 17.05 1.44 -12.41
N TYR A 254 18.09 1.57 -13.23
CA TYR A 254 18.50 2.87 -13.77
C TYR A 254 17.45 3.44 -14.72
N HIS A 255 16.86 2.61 -15.56
CA HIS A 255 15.79 3.03 -16.46
C HIS A 255 14.58 3.56 -15.68
N LEU A 256 14.08 2.79 -14.70
CA LEU A 256 12.97 3.21 -13.85
C LEU A 256 13.23 4.51 -13.12
N MET A 257 14.44 4.67 -12.55
CA MET A 257 14.78 5.89 -11.84
C MET A 257 14.75 7.11 -12.77
N ASN A 258 15.34 6.98 -13.97
CA ASN A 258 15.34 8.07 -14.95
C ASN A 258 13.90 8.45 -15.37
N GLU A 259 13.06 7.46 -15.62
CA GLU A 259 11.66 7.69 -15.99
C GLU A 259 10.85 8.36 -14.86
N ILE A 260 11.08 7.94 -13.61
CA ILE A 260 10.43 8.54 -12.43
C ILE A 260 10.90 9.98 -12.22
N GLU A 261 12.19 10.26 -12.41
CA GLU A 261 12.75 11.62 -12.32
C GLU A 261 12.19 12.54 -13.40
N LEU A 262 12.15 12.09 -14.64
CA LEU A 262 11.58 12.85 -15.75
C LEU A 262 10.09 13.16 -15.51
N GLU A 263 9.34 12.20 -14.96
CA GLU A 263 7.94 12.41 -14.61
C GLU A 263 7.78 13.43 -13.48
N ARG A 264 8.62 13.35 -12.43
CA ARG A 264 8.63 14.31 -11.32
C ARG A 264 9.04 15.71 -11.77
N GLU A 265 10.06 15.83 -12.62
CA GLU A 265 10.46 17.12 -13.21
C GLU A 265 9.31 17.72 -14.03
N ARG A 266 8.65 16.91 -14.85
CA ARG A 266 7.50 17.36 -15.63
C ARG A 266 6.32 17.79 -14.77
N GLU A 267 6.06 17.11 -13.64
CA GLU A 267 5.02 17.52 -12.67
C GLU A 267 5.34 18.91 -12.07
N LEU A 268 6.63 19.23 -11.88
CA LEU A 268 7.05 20.53 -11.35
C LEU A 268 6.97 21.64 -12.39
N GLU A 269 7.26 21.35 -13.66
CA GLU A 269 7.32 22.33 -14.74
C GLU A 269 5.96 22.59 -15.41
N ASP A 270 5.10 21.57 -15.47
CA ASP A 270 3.80 21.60 -16.14
C ASP A 270 2.64 21.40 -15.16
N PRO A 271 1.99 22.48 -14.68
CA PRO A 271 0.86 22.39 -13.78
C PRO A 271 -0.35 21.60 -14.34
N ILE A 272 -0.51 21.58 -15.68
CA ILE A 272 -1.61 20.84 -16.33
C ILE A 272 -1.32 19.34 -16.21
N PHE A 273 -0.07 18.94 -16.43
CA PHE A 273 0.36 17.57 -16.28
C PHE A 273 0.24 17.10 -14.81
N ALA A 274 0.66 17.94 -13.86
CA ALA A 274 0.52 17.65 -12.44
C ALA A 274 -0.94 17.45 -12.02
N GLU A 275 -1.85 18.29 -12.50
CA GLU A 275 -3.30 18.15 -12.23
C GLU A 275 -3.88 16.90 -12.88
N ALA A 276 -3.47 16.58 -14.11
CA ALA A 276 -3.90 15.36 -14.79
C ALA A 276 -3.44 14.10 -14.02
N GLN A 277 -2.21 14.07 -13.47
CA GLN A 277 -1.71 12.98 -12.64
C GLN A 277 -2.50 12.86 -11.35
N ARG A 278 -2.77 13.98 -10.67
CA ARG A 278 -3.58 13.99 -9.44
C ARG A 278 -4.98 13.44 -9.69
N THR A 279 -5.66 13.90 -10.73
CA THR A 279 -6.99 13.43 -11.14
C THR A 279 -6.96 11.93 -11.49
N ARG A 280 -5.88 11.43 -12.10
CA ARG A 280 -5.70 10.00 -12.39
C ARG A 280 -5.63 9.20 -11.11
N PHE A 281 -4.83 9.62 -10.14
CA PHE A 281 -4.72 8.93 -8.85
C PHE A 281 -6.07 8.91 -8.11
N GLU A 282 -6.80 10.00 -8.11
CA GLU A 282 -8.14 10.08 -7.49
C GLU A 282 -9.12 9.12 -8.15
N ARG A 283 -9.15 9.06 -9.49
CA ARG A 283 -9.99 8.10 -10.23
C ARG A 283 -9.63 6.66 -9.90
N LEU A 284 -8.35 6.34 -9.89
CA LEU A 284 -7.85 5.01 -9.57
C LEU A 284 -8.23 4.60 -8.13
N GLU A 285 -8.10 5.52 -7.16
CA GLU A 285 -8.54 5.26 -5.77
C GLU A 285 -10.04 4.97 -5.69
N VAL A 286 -10.86 5.75 -6.39
CA VAL A 286 -12.32 5.55 -6.42
C VAL A 286 -12.69 4.23 -7.09
N GLU A 287 -12.10 3.93 -8.24
CA GLU A 287 -12.35 2.68 -8.98
C GLU A 287 -11.97 1.44 -8.16
N VAL A 288 -10.78 1.44 -7.57
CA VAL A 288 -10.31 0.35 -6.71
C VAL A 288 -11.22 0.16 -5.49
N ARG A 289 -11.70 1.25 -4.89
CA ARG A 289 -12.65 1.18 -3.77
C ARG A 289 -13.97 0.55 -4.18
N LEU A 290 -14.57 1.03 -5.27
CA LEU A 290 -15.85 0.51 -5.78
C LEU A 290 -15.76 -0.97 -6.14
N ASN A 291 -14.70 -1.38 -6.84
CA ASN A 291 -14.50 -2.78 -7.21
C ASN A 291 -14.28 -3.66 -5.98
N THR A 292 -13.58 -3.14 -4.96
CA THR A 292 -13.39 -3.83 -3.68
C THR A 292 -14.72 -4.06 -2.96
N GLU A 293 -15.58 -3.04 -2.90
CA GLU A 293 -16.90 -3.13 -2.26
C GLU A 293 -17.82 -4.11 -3.00
N ALA A 294 -17.89 -4.00 -4.33
CA ALA A 294 -18.69 -4.90 -5.17
C ALA A 294 -18.28 -6.37 -5.02
N GLN A 295 -16.98 -6.65 -4.98
CA GLN A 295 -16.48 -8.03 -4.78
C GLN A 295 -16.76 -8.55 -3.37
N ARG A 296 -16.65 -7.70 -2.32
CA ARG A 296 -17.03 -8.08 -0.95
C ARG A 296 -18.52 -8.43 -0.84
N GLU A 297 -19.37 -7.63 -1.48
CA GLU A 297 -20.81 -7.91 -1.52
C GLU A 297 -21.12 -9.22 -2.25
N ALA A 298 -20.46 -9.46 -3.40
CA ALA A 298 -20.61 -10.70 -4.16
C ALA A 298 -20.15 -11.92 -3.33
N TYR A 299 -19.04 -11.80 -2.60
CA TYR A 299 -18.54 -12.86 -1.72
C TYR A 299 -19.51 -13.14 -0.55
N ARG A 300 -20.02 -12.08 0.11
CA ARG A 300 -21.02 -12.24 1.19
C ARG A 300 -22.31 -12.89 0.66
N ALA A 301 -22.76 -12.50 -0.52
CA ALA A 301 -23.94 -13.09 -1.16
C ALA A 301 -23.71 -14.58 -1.50
N ALA A 302 -22.55 -14.93 -2.06
CA ALA A 302 -22.19 -16.31 -2.35
C ALA A 302 -22.08 -17.17 -1.09
N ARG A 303 -21.46 -16.65 -0.01
CA ARG A 303 -21.37 -17.34 1.29
C ARG A 303 -22.74 -17.54 1.93
N LYS A 304 -23.62 -16.55 1.82
CA LYS A 304 -25.02 -16.65 2.29
C LYS A 304 -25.76 -17.72 1.51
N ALA A 305 -25.69 -17.74 0.19
CA ALA A 305 -26.32 -18.74 -0.67
C ALA A 305 -25.78 -20.17 -0.39
N ALA A 306 -24.49 -20.31 -0.12
CA ALA A 306 -23.89 -21.59 0.23
C ALA A 306 -24.38 -22.08 1.62
N ARG A 307 -24.59 -21.18 2.59
CA ARG A 307 -25.16 -21.53 3.91
C ARG A 307 -26.66 -21.91 3.82
N GLU A 308 -27.41 -21.25 2.97
CA GLU A 308 -28.85 -21.53 2.75
C GLU A 308 -29.09 -22.83 1.96
N GLY A 309 -28.09 -23.32 1.22
CA GLY A 309 -28.14 -24.59 0.46
C GLY A 309 -27.65 -25.83 1.22
N VAL A 310 -27.13 -25.67 2.43
CA VAL A 310 -26.70 -26.79 3.33
C VAL A 310 -27.72 -26.91 4.43
N ASP A 311 -28.49 -28.02 4.41
CA ASP A 311 -29.39 -28.45 5.47
C ASP A 311 -28.51 -28.81 6.70
N LEU A 312 -28.54 -27.94 7.71
CA LEU A 312 -27.73 -28.08 8.93
C LEU A 312 -28.42 -29.09 9.87
N SER A 313 -28.01 -30.34 9.77
CA SER A 313 -28.06 -31.28 10.91
C SER A 313 -26.67 -31.34 11.52
N ASP A 314 -26.65 -30.96 12.78
CA ASP A 314 -25.59 -31.12 13.80
C ASP A 314 -24.62 -29.96 14.04
N ASP A 315 -24.80 -29.48 15.24
CA ASP A 315 -23.97 -28.84 16.25
C ASP A 315 -22.45 -28.63 15.98
N ASP A 316 -22.00 -27.53 16.54
CA ASP A 316 -20.62 -27.09 16.76
C ASP A 316 -19.93 -26.34 15.64
N ALA A 317 -20.07 -25.02 15.72
CA ALA A 317 -18.94 -24.09 15.63
C ALA A 317 -19.43 -22.65 15.78
N ASP A 318 -19.43 -22.16 16.99
CA ASP A 318 -19.22 -20.74 17.29
C ASP A 318 -17.85 -20.35 16.73
N PHE A 319 -17.84 -19.89 15.50
CA PHE A 319 -16.75 -19.06 14.97
C PHE A 319 -17.24 -17.63 14.99
N ASP A 320 -16.76 -16.92 16.00
CA ASP A 320 -16.95 -15.49 16.19
C ASP A 320 -16.73 -14.73 14.88
N ASP A 321 -17.76 -13.97 14.49
CA ASP A 321 -17.83 -13.10 13.33
C ASP A 321 -17.09 -11.75 13.63
N ASP A 322 -15.93 -11.85 14.30
CA ASP A 322 -15.06 -10.70 14.66
C ASP A 322 -14.01 -10.42 13.58
N ASP A 323 -14.45 -10.32 12.31
CA ASP A 323 -13.65 -9.73 11.22
C ASP A 323 -13.98 -8.23 11.04
N GLU A 324 -14.24 -7.51 12.10
CA GLU A 324 -14.00 -6.08 12.16
C GLU A 324 -12.52 -5.89 12.50
N ASP A 325 -11.70 -5.75 11.45
CA ASP A 325 -10.27 -5.42 11.54
C ASP A 325 -10.06 -4.00 12.12
N GLY A 326 -10.37 -3.84 13.38
CA GLY A 326 -10.04 -2.69 14.18
C GLY A 326 -9.22 -3.12 15.38
N VAL A 327 -7.91 -2.80 15.38
CA VAL A 327 -7.15 -2.83 16.63
C VAL A 327 -7.70 -1.71 17.50
N GLU A 328 -8.54 -2.05 18.46
CA GLU A 328 -9.02 -1.12 19.46
C GLU A 328 -7.89 -0.84 20.46
N VAL A 329 -7.26 0.30 20.33
CA VAL A 329 -6.25 0.77 21.30
C VAL A 329 -6.98 1.64 22.31
N ILE A 330 -7.44 1.05 23.41
CA ILE A 330 -8.04 1.77 24.54
C ILE A 330 -6.92 2.24 25.45
N TYR A 331 -6.64 3.51 25.48
CA TYR A 331 -5.82 4.13 26.52
C TYR A 331 -6.72 4.53 27.69
N VAL A 332 -6.59 3.79 28.79
CA VAL A 332 -7.20 4.19 30.06
C VAL A 332 -6.24 5.17 30.76
N PRO A 333 -6.72 6.27 31.33
CA PRO A 333 -5.92 7.36 31.90
C PRO A 333 -5.06 6.94 33.10
#